data_043855c0b1b7cf28136674b8bb494d35
#
_entry.id   043855c0b1b7cf28136674b8bb494d35
#
_cell.length_a   1.000
_cell.length_b   1.000
_cell.length_c   1.000
_cell.angle_alpha   90.00
_cell.angle_beta   90.00
_cell.angle_gamma   90.00
#
_symmetry.space_group_name_H-M   'P 1'
#
loop_
_entity.id
_entity.type
_entity.pdbx_description
1 polymer ?
#
loop_
_entity_poly.entity_id
_entity_poly.type
_entity_poly.pdbx_seq_one_letter_code
_entity_poly.pdbx_strand_id
1 'polypeptide(L)'
;MLMMLFVSVILFLIDTRKIKLFTPIFLYVFFSLTTEISATIFKYLFHENRIFFNLYGLFEFISLIYYFVKFYTLPRTLAILISAIYLFVFLITFSKTEPMNVSIGLGSFIWIVLCVYFLISSISEVNNKKRKLIHLFTSSILIYNSSSLTLFLVSDKIFHFFGNLWTIHNVIFLISTSIITYSIWKLPSKSDC
;
A
#
# COMPACT_ATOMS: atom_id res chain seq x y z
N MET A 1 -10.08 -10.92 -2.51
CA MET A 1 -9.36 -9.66 -2.32
C MET A 1 -10.28 -8.58 -1.74
N LEU A 2 -11.26 -8.09 -2.47
CA LEU A 2 -12.23 -7.08 -2.06
C LEU A 2 -12.85 -7.38 -0.69
N MET A 3 -13.19 -8.64 -0.42
CA MET A 3 -13.73 -9.09 0.86
C MET A 3 -12.78 -8.85 2.05
N MET A 4 -11.47 -9.07 1.89
CA MET A 4 -10.49 -8.83 2.97
C MET A 4 -10.32 -7.35 3.27
N LEU A 5 -10.29 -6.49 2.25
CA LEU A 5 -10.26 -5.04 2.44
C LEU A 5 -11.54 -4.54 3.11
N PHE A 6 -12.70 -5.08 2.71
CA PHE A 6 -13.98 -4.75 3.32
C PHE A 6 -14.02 -5.15 4.79
N VAL A 7 -13.58 -6.37 5.15
CA VAL A 7 -13.45 -6.82 6.54
C VAL A 7 -12.51 -5.89 7.32
N SER A 8 -11.40 -5.46 6.74
CA SER A 8 -10.46 -4.53 7.39
C SER A 8 -11.10 -3.18 7.72
N VAL A 9 -11.89 -2.62 6.79
CA VAL A 9 -12.64 -1.37 7.03
C VAL A 9 -13.67 -1.56 8.14
N ILE A 10 -14.44 -2.66 8.10
CA ILE A 10 -15.42 -2.99 9.15
C ILE A 10 -14.75 -3.07 10.52
N LEU A 11 -13.59 -3.73 10.63
CA LEU A 11 -12.85 -3.83 11.90
C LEU A 11 -12.46 -2.46 12.47
N PHE A 12 -12.14 -1.49 11.63
CA PHE A 12 -11.92 -0.12 12.05
C PHE A 12 -13.22 0.59 12.45
N LEU A 13 -14.32 0.37 11.74
CA LEU A 13 -15.62 1.00 12.02
C LEU A 13 -16.24 0.47 13.32
N ILE A 14 -16.05 -0.81 13.64
CA ILE A 14 -16.50 -1.40 14.91
C ILE A 14 -15.79 -0.73 16.11
N ASP A 15 -14.51 -0.38 15.95
CA ASP A 15 -13.75 0.32 17.00
C ASP A 15 -13.16 1.63 16.43
N THR A 16 -13.96 2.68 16.47
CA THR A 16 -13.58 4.01 15.96
C THR A 16 -12.36 4.62 16.66
N ARG A 17 -12.02 4.14 17.88
CA ARG A 17 -10.81 4.57 18.59
C ARG A 17 -9.56 4.10 17.85
N LYS A 18 -9.60 2.93 17.19
CA LYS A 18 -8.51 2.44 16.34
C LYS A 18 -8.27 3.37 15.16
N ILE A 19 -9.30 4.00 14.60
CA ILE A 19 -9.14 4.97 13.50
C ILE A 19 -8.23 6.12 13.94
N LYS A 20 -8.48 6.71 15.12
CA LYS A 20 -7.68 7.84 15.64
C LYS A 20 -6.22 7.43 15.89
N LEU A 21 -5.98 6.24 16.43
CA LEU A 21 -4.64 5.75 16.74
C LEU A 21 -3.86 5.34 15.48
N PHE A 22 -4.54 4.70 14.54
CA PHE A 22 -3.96 4.07 13.36
C PHE A 22 -4.47 4.68 12.05
N THR A 23 -4.75 5.98 12.06
CA THR A 23 -5.27 6.74 10.91
C THR A 23 -4.59 6.42 9.58
N PRO A 24 -3.23 6.35 9.46
CA PRO A 24 -2.60 6.07 8.18
C PRO A 24 -2.94 4.66 7.65
N ILE A 25 -3.02 3.67 8.54
CA ILE A 25 -3.38 2.30 8.15
C ILE A 25 -4.85 2.26 7.70
N PHE A 26 -5.73 2.96 8.40
CA PHE A 26 -7.13 3.10 8.00
C PHE A 26 -7.26 3.75 6.62
N LEU A 27 -6.56 4.87 6.39
CA LEU A 27 -6.57 5.56 5.10
C LEU A 27 -6.06 4.66 3.97
N TYR A 28 -4.95 3.95 4.19
CA TYR A 28 -4.41 3.00 3.21
C TYR A 28 -5.45 1.95 2.80
N VAL A 29 -6.07 1.28 3.77
CA VAL A 29 -7.06 0.24 3.50
C VAL A 29 -8.34 0.80 2.90
N PHE A 30 -8.81 1.95 3.37
CA PHE A 30 -10.01 2.63 2.86
C PHE A 30 -9.85 3.05 1.41
N PHE A 31 -8.72 3.69 1.06
CA PHE A 31 -8.45 4.08 -0.32
C PHE A 31 -8.23 2.86 -1.22
N SER A 32 -7.58 1.81 -0.74
CA SER A 32 -7.45 0.56 -1.49
C SER A 32 -8.80 -0.05 -1.80
N LEU A 33 -9.71 -0.09 -0.84
CA LEU A 33 -11.07 -0.62 -1.04
C LEU A 33 -11.88 0.23 -2.02
N THR A 34 -11.91 1.55 -1.82
CA THR A 34 -12.70 2.47 -2.67
C THR A 34 -12.21 2.45 -4.11
N THR A 35 -10.90 2.42 -4.31
CA THR A 35 -10.32 2.35 -5.66
C THR A 35 -10.64 1.03 -6.35
N GLU A 36 -10.53 -0.09 -5.64
CA GLU A 36 -10.84 -1.41 -6.20
C GLU A 36 -12.31 -1.53 -6.63
N ILE A 37 -13.23 -1.02 -5.80
CA ILE A 37 -14.66 -0.97 -6.14
C ILE A 37 -14.87 -0.08 -7.37
N SER A 38 -14.31 1.13 -7.36
CA SER A 38 -14.47 2.09 -8.45
C SER A 38 -13.87 1.56 -9.75
N ALA A 39 -12.66 1.00 -9.70
CA ALA A 39 -12.00 0.41 -10.87
C ALA A 39 -12.82 -0.76 -11.46
N THR A 40 -13.42 -1.57 -10.61
CA THR A 40 -14.29 -2.69 -11.05
C THR A 40 -15.55 -2.18 -11.74
N ILE A 41 -16.23 -1.19 -11.15
CA ILE A 41 -17.44 -0.58 -11.72
C ILE A 41 -17.14 0.08 -13.07
N PHE A 42 -16.08 0.88 -13.12
CA PHE A 42 -15.69 1.60 -14.36
C PHE A 42 -15.22 0.65 -15.46
N LYS A 43 -14.51 -0.41 -15.12
CA LYS A 43 -14.16 -1.47 -16.09
C LYS A 43 -15.40 -2.12 -16.68
N TYR A 44 -16.43 -2.36 -15.85
CA TYR A 44 -17.68 -2.94 -16.31
C TYR A 44 -18.47 -1.99 -17.21
N LEU A 45 -18.56 -0.70 -16.85
CA LEU A 45 -19.38 0.28 -17.56
C LEU A 45 -18.70 0.88 -18.79
N PHE A 46 -17.38 1.16 -18.71
CA PHE A 46 -16.64 1.96 -19.70
C PHE A 46 -15.48 1.20 -20.35
N HIS A 47 -15.24 -0.06 -19.96
CA HIS A 47 -14.10 -0.89 -20.39
C HIS A 47 -12.71 -0.25 -20.12
N GLU A 48 -12.66 0.77 -19.27
CA GLU A 48 -11.44 1.49 -18.91
C GLU A 48 -11.35 1.70 -17.40
N ASN A 49 -10.17 1.48 -16.81
CA ASN A 49 -9.96 1.64 -15.37
C ASN A 49 -8.62 2.33 -15.02
N ARG A 50 -7.86 2.80 -16.01
CA ARG A 50 -6.51 3.37 -15.84
C ARG A 50 -6.48 4.54 -14.86
N ILE A 51 -7.45 5.45 -14.94
CA ILE A 51 -7.54 6.64 -14.08
C ILE A 51 -7.58 6.23 -12.60
N PHE A 52 -8.32 5.17 -12.28
CA PHE A 52 -8.44 4.70 -10.89
C PHE A 52 -7.15 4.09 -10.36
N PHE A 53 -6.39 3.38 -11.19
CA PHE A 53 -5.08 2.87 -10.78
C PHE A 53 -4.07 3.99 -10.55
N ASN A 54 -4.10 5.05 -11.36
CA ASN A 54 -3.27 6.23 -11.14
C ASN A 54 -3.62 6.94 -9.84
N LEU A 55 -4.92 7.18 -9.59
CA LEU A 55 -5.40 7.77 -8.34
C LEU A 55 -5.06 6.88 -7.14
N TYR A 56 -5.19 5.57 -7.28
CA TYR A 56 -4.78 4.62 -6.24
C TYR A 56 -3.32 4.80 -5.87
N GLY A 57 -2.41 4.80 -6.85
CA GLY A 57 -0.98 5.01 -6.60
C GLY A 57 -0.70 6.30 -5.84
N LEU A 58 -1.41 7.39 -6.15
CA LEU A 58 -1.27 8.65 -5.42
C LEU A 58 -1.79 8.55 -3.97
N PHE A 59 -2.98 7.98 -3.75
CA PHE A 59 -3.55 7.85 -2.41
C PHE A 59 -2.76 6.84 -1.56
N GLU A 60 -2.31 5.74 -2.15
CA GLU A 60 -1.39 4.80 -1.52
C GLU A 60 -0.14 5.52 -1.07
N PHE A 61 0.47 6.32 -1.95
CA PHE A 61 1.69 7.06 -1.64
C PHE A 61 1.48 8.01 -0.45
N ILE A 62 0.45 8.83 -0.45
CA ILE A 62 0.14 9.77 0.63
C ILE A 62 -0.08 9.02 1.96
N SER A 63 -0.85 7.94 1.92
CA SER A 63 -1.16 7.14 3.11
C SER A 63 0.09 6.51 3.73
N LEU A 64 1.00 5.99 2.88
CA LEU A 64 2.23 5.35 3.33
C LEU A 64 3.28 6.35 3.82
N ILE A 65 3.45 7.52 3.19
CA ILE A 65 4.29 8.58 3.74
C ILE A 65 3.81 8.97 5.14
N TYR A 66 2.50 9.19 5.31
CA TYR A 66 1.94 9.50 6.62
C TYR A 66 2.17 8.36 7.63
N TYR A 67 2.08 7.10 7.18
CA TYR A 67 2.39 5.92 7.99
C TYR A 67 3.82 5.94 8.51
N PHE A 68 4.81 6.16 7.65
CA PHE A 68 6.22 6.18 8.05
C PHE A 68 6.57 7.38 8.94
N VAL A 69 5.98 8.54 8.67
CA VAL A 69 6.13 9.72 9.56
C VAL A 69 5.57 9.45 10.96
N LYS A 70 4.40 8.80 11.05
CA LYS A 70 3.71 8.58 12.32
C LYS A 70 4.30 7.46 13.17
N PHE A 71 4.70 6.35 12.55
CA PHE A 71 5.10 5.14 13.27
C PHE A 71 6.59 4.89 13.32
N TYR A 72 7.34 5.44 12.38
CA TYR A 72 8.79 5.25 12.28
C TYR A 72 9.57 6.56 12.40
N THR A 73 8.90 7.67 12.71
CA THR A 73 9.54 8.98 12.89
C THR A 73 10.37 9.44 11.69
N LEU A 74 9.91 9.12 10.47
CA LEU A 74 10.55 9.60 9.24
C LEU A 74 10.68 11.14 9.30
N PRO A 75 11.88 11.72 9.11
CA PRO A 75 12.06 13.16 9.16
C PRO A 75 11.14 13.87 8.16
N ARG A 76 10.47 14.93 8.60
CA ARG A 76 9.51 15.67 7.77
C ARG A 76 10.13 16.22 6.49
N THR A 77 11.36 16.70 6.57
CA THR A 77 12.12 17.20 5.42
C THR A 77 12.32 16.11 4.36
N LEU A 78 12.69 14.89 4.80
CA LEU A 78 12.84 13.74 3.91
C LEU A 78 11.52 13.29 3.34
N ALA A 79 10.44 13.28 4.13
CA ALA A 79 9.09 12.96 3.67
C ALA A 79 8.62 13.95 2.58
N ILE A 80 8.86 15.25 2.77
CA ILE A 80 8.54 16.30 1.78
C ILE A 80 9.34 16.09 0.49
N LEU A 81 10.66 15.85 0.60
CA LEU A 81 11.53 15.62 -0.56
C LEU A 81 11.08 14.42 -1.38
N ILE A 82 10.84 13.28 -0.72
CA ILE A 82 10.35 12.06 -1.37
C ILE A 82 9.00 12.31 -2.04
N SER A 83 8.09 13.03 -1.37
CA SER A 83 6.77 13.37 -1.92
C SER A 83 6.87 14.30 -3.12
N ALA A 84 7.78 15.27 -3.10
CA ALA A 84 7.99 16.18 -4.23
C ALA A 84 8.53 15.42 -5.46
N ILE A 85 9.50 14.53 -5.27
CA ILE A 85 10.04 13.68 -6.36
C ILE A 85 8.93 12.79 -6.94
N TYR A 86 8.16 12.11 -6.07
CA TYR A 86 7.07 11.26 -6.54
C TYR A 86 6.01 12.04 -7.31
N LEU A 87 5.54 13.18 -6.78
CA LEU A 87 4.53 14.02 -7.42
C LEU A 87 5.04 14.57 -8.77
N PHE A 88 6.30 14.97 -8.85
CA PHE A 88 6.90 15.41 -10.12
C PHE A 88 6.83 14.31 -11.18
N VAL A 89 7.28 13.10 -10.85
CA VAL A 89 7.21 11.95 -11.77
C VAL A 89 5.76 11.61 -12.09
N PHE A 90 4.86 11.60 -11.11
CA PHE A 90 3.44 11.34 -11.30
C PHE A 90 2.82 12.33 -12.29
N LEU A 91 3.05 13.64 -12.14
CA LEU A 91 2.50 14.66 -13.04
C LEU A 91 3.02 14.53 -14.49
N ILE A 92 4.31 14.23 -14.67
CA ILE A 92 4.88 14.01 -16.00
C ILE A 92 4.29 12.75 -16.65
N THR A 93 4.08 11.70 -15.88
CA THR A 93 3.60 10.43 -16.39
C THR A 93 2.08 10.37 -16.55
N PHE A 94 1.33 11.14 -15.75
CA PHE A 94 -0.13 11.19 -15.82
C PHE A 94 -0.66 11.68 -17.18
N SER A 95 0.06 12.58 -17.84
CA SER A 95 -0.33 13.13 -19.15
C SER A 95 -0.04 12.22 -20.34
N LYS A 96 0.74 11.15 -20.17
CA LYS A 96 1.15 10.24 -21.25
C LYS A 96 0.32 8.97 -21.25
N THR A 97 -0.03 8.48 -22.41
CA THR A 97 -0.91 7.31 -22.59
C THR A 97 -0.30 5.97 -22.15
N GLU A 98 1.03 5.89 -22.01
CA GLU A 98 1.71 4.62 -21.72
C GLU A 98 2.52 4.52 -20.41
N PRO A 99 2.93 5.59 -19.71
CA PRO A 99 3.90 5.42 -18.63
C PRO A 99 3.29 5.31 -17.22
N MET A 100 2.10 4.72 -17.12
CA MET A 100 1.52 4.31 -15.81
C MET A 100 2.52 3.53 -14.95
N ASN A 101 3.38 2.76 -15.62
CA ASN A 101 4.33 1.86 -14.98
C ASN A 101 5.46 2.61 -14.25
N VAL A 102 5.85 3.80 -14.70
CA VAL A 102 7.01 4.51 -14.13
C VAL A 102 6.71 5.08 -12.75
N SER A 103 5.57 5.75 -12.55
CA SER A 103 5.22 6.32 -11.24
C SER A 103 4.91 5.23 -10.21
N ILE A 104 4.21 4.17 -10.61
CA ILE A 104 3.92 3.03 -9.75
C ILE A 104 5.20 2.26 -9.41
N GLY A 105 6.07 2.02 -10.41
CA GLY A 105 7.36 1.37 -10.20
C GLY A 105 8.27 2.18 -9.26
N LEU A 106 8.34 3.50 -9.44
CA LEU A 106 9.08 4.39 -8.54
C LEU A 106 8.50 4.37 -7.13
N GLY A 107 7.17 4.44 -6.99
CA GLY A 107 6.49 4.33 -5.70
C GLY A 107 6.83 3.02 -5.00
N SER A 108 6.69 1.89 -5.69
CA SER A 108 7.01 0.57 -5.15
C SER A 108 8.48 0.45 -4.74
N PHE A 109 9.41 1.00 -5.52
CA PHE A 109 10.83 1.03 -5.17
C PHE A 109 11.09 1.83 -3.89
N ILE A 110 10.51 3.03 -3.77
CA ILE A 110 10.62 3.87 -2.56
C ILE A 110 10.11 3.09 -1.34
N TRP A 111 8.95 2.41 -1.46
CA TRP A 111 8.38 1.65 -0.34
C TRP A 111 9.23 0.46 0.06
N ILE A 112 9.81 -0.26 -0.88
CA ILE A 112 10.74 -1.36 -0.59
C ILE A 112 11.92 -0.84 0.23
N VAL A 113 12.56 0.24 -0.21
CA VAL A 113 13.71 0.82 0.49
C VAL A 113 13.34 1.27 1.91
N LEU A 114 12.23 2.00 2.06
CA LEU A 114 11.77 2.46 3.38
C LEU A 114 11.37 1.31 4.29
N CYS A 115 10.63 0.32 3.78
CA CYS A 115 10.25 -0.86 4.56
C CYS A 115 11.46 -1.63 5.06
N VAL A 116 12.44 -1.91 4.19
CA VAL A 116 13.66 -2.63 4.57
C VAL A 116 14.44 -1.82 5.62
N TYR A 117 14.67 -0.54 5.37
CA TYR A 117 15.38 0.33 6.31
C TYR A 117 14.72 0.33 7.70
N PHE A 118 13.41 0.56 7.77
CA PHE A 118 12.72 0.64 9.05
C PHE A 118 12.50 -0.70 9.74
N LEU A 119 12.35 -1.79 9.01
CA LEU A 119 12.29 -3.13 9.60
C LEU A 119 13.64 -3.48 10.27
N ILE A 120 14.76 -3.17 9.63
CA ILE A 120 16.09 -3.45 10.19
C ILE A 120 16.36 -2.52 11.38
N SER A 121 16.14 -1.21 11.24
CA SER A 121 16.47 -0.23 12.29
C SER A 121 15.65 -0.39 13.57
N SER A 122 14.45 -0.94 13.49
CA SER A 122 13.54 -1.10 14.64
C SER A 122 13.38 -2.55 15.10
N ILE A 123 14.26 -3.46 14.68
CA ILE A 123 14.18 -4.89 15.03
C ILE A 123 14.27 -5.13 16.54
N SER A 124 15.04 -4.31 17.26
CA SER A 124 15.17 -4.38 18.73
C SER A 124 13.90 -4.00 19.49
N GLU A 125 12.97 -3.29 18.85
CA GLU A 125 11.72 -2.81 19.46
C GLU A 125 10.55 -3.80 19.34
N VAL A 126 10.76 -4.95 18.71
CA VAL A 126 9.71 -5.95 18.41
C VAL A 126 9.10 -6.60 19.69
N ASN A 127 9.70 -6.42 20.85
CA ASN A 127 9.17 -6.91 22.11
C ASN A 127 7.83 -6.28 22.51
N ASN A 128 7.50 -5.10 22.01
CA ASN A 128 6.21 -4.46 22.25
C ASN A 128 5.14 -5.00 21.28
N LYS A 129 4.01 -5.49 21.82
CA LYS A 129 2.89 -6.04 21.03
C LYS A 129 2.41 -5.10 19.91
N LYS A 130 2.29 -3.80 20.21
CA LYS A 130 1.90 -2.78 19.23
C LYS A 130 2.96 -2.67 18.11
N ARG A 131 4.23 -2.64 18.48
CA ARG A 131 5.34 -2.53 17.52
C ARG A 131 5.39 -3.77 16.61
N LYS A 132 5.20 -4.96 17.17
CA LYS A 132 5.11 -6.21 16.41
C LYS A 132 4.04 -6.17 15.32
N LEU A 133 2.88 -5.59 15.60
CA LEU A 133 1.80 -5.46 14.62
C LEU A 133 2.11 -4.41 13.54
N ILE A 134 2.78 -3.30 13.91
CA ILE A 134 3.29 -2.33 12.95
C ILE A 134 4.33 -2.97 12.02
N HIS A 135 5.24 -3.79 12.56
CA HIS A 135 6.20 -4.56 11.75
C HIS A 135 5.51 -5.55 10.79
N LEU A 136 4.48 -6.25 11.26
CA LEU A 136 3.68 -7.14 10.40
C LEU A 136 3.03 -6.37 9.24
N PHE A 137 2.47 -5.20 9.52
CA PHE A 137 1.89 -4.34 8.49
C PHE A 137 2.98 -3.86 7.51
N THR A 138 4.14 -3.41 8.01
CA THR A 138 5.28 -3.00 7.15
C THR A 138 5.78 -4.14 6.29
N SER A 139 5.86 -5.36 6.84
CA SER A 139 6.27 -6.56 6.07
C SER A 139 5.26 -6.89 4.97
N SER A 140 3.97 -6.69 5.21
CA SER A 140 2.96 -6.92 4.18
C SER A 140 3.05 -5.89 3.04
N ILE A 141 3.34 -4.62 3.36
CA ILE A 141 3.62 -3.58 2.36
C ILE A 141 4.86 -3.96 1.53
N LEU A 142 5.92 -4.43 2.18
CA LEU A 142 7.14 -4.87 1.50
C LEU A 142 6.86 -6.01 0.52
N ILE A 143 6.14 -7.04 0.95
CA ILE A 143 5.78 -8.19 0.11
C ILE A 143 4.96 -7.73 -1.10
N TYR A 144 3.95 -6.91 -0.89
CA TYR A 144 3.10 -6.39 -1.96
C TYR A 144 3.89 -5.55 -2.96
N ASN A 145 4.66 -4.56 -2.49
CA ASN A 145 5.40 -3.67 -3.38
C ASN A 145 6.54 -4.38 -4.12
N SER A 146 7.18 -5.39 -3.52
CA SER A 146 8.17 -6.22 -4.22
C SER A 146 7.55 -6.98 -5.39
N SER A 147 6.35 -7.55 -5.19
CA SER A 147 5.61 -8.21 -6.27
C SER A 147 5.17 -7.23 -7.34
N SER A 148 4.69 -6.04 -6.96
CA SER A 148 4.25 -5.00 -7.88
C SER A 148 5.43 -4.50 -8.73
N LEU A 149 6.58 -4.20 -8.11
CA LEU A 149 7.78 -3.78 -8.82
C LEU A 149 8.24 -4.83 -9.83
N THR A 150 8.26 -6.10 -9.43
CA THR A 150 8.62 -7.21 -10.33
C THR A 150 7.67 -7.29 -11.51
N LEU A 151 6.36 -7.19 -11.28
CA LEU A 151 5.36 -7.20 -12.35
C LEU A 151 5.59 -6.05 -13.33
N PHE A 152 5.84 -4.83 -12.84
CA PHE A 152 6.05 -3.65 -13.71
C PHE A 152 7.36 -3.69 -14.49
N LEU A 153 8.44 -4.21 -13.91
CA LEU A 153 9.73 -4.35 -14.62
C LEU A 153 9.69 -5.40 -15.71
N VAL A 154 8.82 -6.39 -15.57
CA VAL A 154 8.77 -7.55 -16.49
C VAL A 154 7.65 -7.40 -17.52
N SER A 155 6.63 -6.54 -17.26
CA SER A 155 5.38 -6.50 -18.03
C SER A 155 5.57 -6.20 -19.53
N ASP A 156 6.48 -5.31 -19.91
CA ASP A 156 6.58 -4.86 -21.32
C ASP A 156 7.25 -5.87 -22.24
N LYS A 157 8.06 -6.80 -21.71
CA LYS A 157 8.86 -7.73 -22.52
C LYS A 157 8.39 -9.18 -22.49
N ILE A 158 7.62 -9.58 -21.50
CA ILE A 158 7.37 -10.99 -21.18
C ILE A 158 5.86 -11.32 -21.09
N PHE A 159 4.97 -10.35 -21.27
CA PHE A 159 3.52 -10.57 -21.20
C PHE A 159 3.01 -11.69 -22.13
N HIS A 160 3.68 -11.91 -23.26
CA HIS A 160 3.35 -13.00 -24.17
C HIS A 160 3.79 -14.38 -23.66
N PHE A 161 4.75 -14.46 -22.70
CA PHE A 161 5.28 -15.74 -22.20
C PHE A 161 4.73 -16.16 -20.84
N PHE A 162 4.23 -15.23 -20.00
CA PHE A 162 3.87 -15.52 -18.62
C PHE A 162 2.48 -14.98 -18.23
N GLY A 163 1.42 -15.50 -18.83
CA GLY A 163 0.06 -15.27 -18.34
C GLY A 163 -0.13 -15.58 -16.84
N ASN A 164 0.79 -16.37 -16.26
CA ASN A 164 0.79 -16.74 -14.84
C ASN A 164 1.35 -15.65 -13.88
N LEU A 165 2.10 -14.64 -14.37
CA LEU A 165 2.65 -13.59 -13.49
C LEU A 165 1.58 -12.76 -12.81
N TRP A 166 0.51 -12.44 -13.53
CA TRP A 166 -0.64 -11.73 -12.96
C TRP A 166 -1.34 -12.55 -11.89
N THR A 167 -1.45 -13.86 -12.09
CA THR A 167 -2.00 -14.78 -11.09
C THR A 167 -1.13 -14.82 -9.83
N ILE A 168 0.19 -14.90 -10.00
CA ILE A 168 1.15 -14.87 -8.88
C ILE A 168 1.01 -13.56 -8.10
N HIS A 169 0.97 -12.42 -8.80
CA HIS A 169 0.76 -11.11 -8.17
C HIS A 169 -0.55 -11.07 -7.35
N ASN A 170 -1.65 -11.59 -7.90
CA ASN A 170 -2.93 -11.64 -7.20
C ASN A 170 -2.89 -12.52 -5.95
N VAL A 171 -2.16 -13.65 -5.98
CA VAL A 171 -1.95 -14.51 -4.81
C VAL A 171 -1.13 -13.78 -3.75
N ILE A 172 -0.05 -13.11 -4.14
CA ILE A 172 0.79 -12.32 -3.21
C ILE A 172 -0.03 -11.18 -2.61
N PHE A 173 -0.84 -10.50 -3.40
CA PHE A 173 -1.73 -9.46 -2.92
C PHE A 173 -2.77 -10.00 -1.91
N LEU A 174 -3.32 -11.19 -2.15
CA LEU A 174 -4.22 -11.85 -1.20
C LEU A 174 -3.51 -12.17 0.12
N ILE A 175 -2.29 -12.68 0.07
CA ILE A 175 -1.48 -12.93 1.27
C ILE A 175 -1.22 -11.63 2.03
N SER A 176 -0.77 -10.59 1.33
CA SER A 176 -0.50 -9.28 1.92
C SER A 176 -1.74 -8.69 2.60
N THR A 177 -2.89 -8.67 1.92
CA THR A 177 -4.15 -8.15 2.50
C THR A 177 -4.63 -8.99 3.68
N SER A 178 -4.39 -10.30 3.70
CA SER A 178 -4.69 -11.16 4.85
C SER A 178 -3.83 -10.82 6.06
N ILE A 179 -2.54 -10.55 5.88
CA ILE A 179 -1.64 -10.09 6.94
C ILE A 179 -2.08 -8.72 7.48
N ILE A 180 -2.47 -7.79 6.59
CA ILE A 180 -3.01 -6.48 6.97
C ILE A 180 -4.26 -6.65 7.84
N THR A 181 -5.23 -7.44 7.38
CA THR A 181 -6.48 -7.71 8.11
C THR A 181 -6.21 -8.29 9.50
N TYR A 182 -5.33 -9.29 9.57
CA TYR A 182 -4.91 -9.87 10.85
C TYR A 182 -4.25 -8.83 11.78
N SER A 183 -3.37 -7.99 11.23
CA SER A 183 -2.71 -6.95 12.00
C SER A 183 -3.73 -5.96 12.58
N ILE A 184 -4.71 -5.52 11.79
CA ILE A 184 -5.78 -4.61 12.21
C ILE A 184 -6.65 -5.26 13.30
N TRP A 185 -7.01 -6.54 13.12
CA TRP A 185 -7.80 -7.26 14.11
C TRP A 185 -7.11 -7.31 15.47
N LYS A 186 -5.80 -7.53 15.49
CA LYS A 186 -4.98 -7.63 16.72
C LYS A 186 -4.53 -6.28 17.29
N LEU A 187 -4.79 -5.16 16.60
CA LEU A 187 -4.43 -3.83 17.11
C LEU A 187 -5.11 -3.59 18.48
N PRO A 188 -4.35 -3.14 19.51
CA PRO A 188 -4.91 -2.87 20.82
C PRO A 188 -5.93 -1.73 20.75
N SER A 189 -7.06 -1.90 21.41
CA SER A 189 -7.92 -0.80 21.79
C SER A 189 -7.30 -0.08 23.00
N LYS A 190 -7.68 1.18 23.24
CA LYS A 190 -7.08 2.06 24.27
C LYS A 190 -7.09 1.49 25.71
N SER A 191 -7.82 0.40 25.95
CA SER A 191 -7.87 -0.29 27.25
C SER A 191 -6.63 -1.15 27.54
N ASP A 192 -5.77 -1.37 26.54
CA ASP A 192 -4.63 -2.28 26.63
C ASP A 192 -3.27 -1.53 26.59
N CYS A 193 -3.28 -0.20 26.74
CA CYS A 193 -2.09 0.66 26.77
C CYS A 193 -1.83 1.22 28.15
#